data_3bb1ee2d5ae885ea9a900a66c4e421bf
#
_entry.id   3bb1ee2d5ae885ea9a900a66c4e421bf
#
_cell.length_a   1.000
_cell.length_b   1.000
_cell.length_c   1.000
_cell.angle_alpha   90.00
_cell.angle_beta   90.00
_cell.angle_gamma   90.00
#
_symmetry.space_group_name_H-M   'P 1'
#
loop_
_entity.id
_entity.type
_entity.pdbx_description
1 polymer ?
#
loop_
_entity_poly.entity_id
_entity_poly.type
_entity_poly.pdbx_seq_one_letter_code
_entity_poly.pdbx_strand_id
1 'polypeptide(L)'
;SDVYKRQEITKSDQYIKVKQQHIDDIKLKYHRTHGDRVSRHQLAWNLFKANETFMNDSAIHYLNECIALSRQMKNSTLLQSDYTALAHQYAATGFYNEALDYLRRIDRPQLKGQQIADYYFCCSHLYGEMGYYLKDEALKQQYYGLSNRYRDSLFSVLPSTSSLYLWRKVIAAASAGYYRRAMRYCDIWMNQVEENTPEYANMAFFRSEI
;
A
#
# COMPACT_ATOMS: atom_id res chain seq x y z
N SER A 1 -25.86 -7.36 -23.36
CA SER A 1 -26.09 -6.96 -21.99
C SER A 1 -26.03 -8.11 -20.97
N ASP A 2 -26.91 -9.15 -20.99
CA ASP A 2 -26.87 -10.23 -19.98
C ASP A 2 -25.75 -11.25 -20.19
N VAL A 3 -25.32 -11.47 -21.42
CA VAL A 3 -24.19 -12.34 -21.75
C VAL A 3 -22.87 -11.70 -21.24
N TYR A 4 -22.68 -10.39 -21.40
CA TYR A 4 -21.53 -9.67 -20.88
C TYR A 4 -21.48 -9.69 -19.34
N LYS A 5 -22.61 -9.47 -18.67
CA LYS A 5 -22.68 -9.55 -17.20
C LYS A 5 -22.35 -10.94 -16.68
N ARG A 6 -22.82 -12.00 -17.34
CA ARG A 6 -22.50 -13.39 -16.98
C ARG A 6 -21.02 -13.71 -17.20
N GLN A 7 -20.42 -13.23 -18.28
CA GLN A 7 -18.99 -13.42 -18.54
C GLN A 7 -18.12 -12.69 -17.51
N GLU A 8 -18.50 -11.48 -17.10
CA GLU A 8 -17.81 -10.71 -16.04
C GLU A 8 -17.91 -11.41 -14.68
N ILE A 9 -19.10 -11.91 -14.31
CA ILE A 9 -19.32 -12.68 -13.08
C ILE A 9 -18.49 -13.96 -13.09
N THR A 10 -18.47 -14.71 -14.19
CA THR A 10 -17.67 -15.94 -14.29
C THR A 10 -16.17 -15.69 -14.17
N LYS A 11 -15.67 -14.59 -14.77
CA LYS A 11 -14.26 -14.18 -14.62
C LYS A 11 -13.93 -13.76 -13.19
N SER A 12 -14.84 -13.03 -12.54
CA SER A 12 -14.70 -12.64 -11.13
C SER A 12 -14.63 -13.87 -10.21
N ASP A 13 -15.53 -14.86 -10.41
CA ASP A 13 -15.55 -16.09 -9.63
C ASP A 13 -14.28 -16.93 -9.83
N GLN A 14 -13.75 -16.99 -11.05
CA GLN A 14 -12.48 -17.66 -11.34
C GLN A 14 -11.31 -16.94 -10.65
N TYR A 15 -11.27 -15.62 -10.70
CA TYR A 15 -10.24 -14.83 -10.02
C TYR A 15 -10.26 -15.06 -8.52
N ILE A 16 -11.45 -15.03 -7.89
CA ILE A 16 -11.61 -15.29 -6.45
C ILE A 16 -11.13 -16.70 -6.09
N LYS A 17 -11.47 -17.72 -6.88
CA LYS A 17 -11.02 -19.11 -6.65
C LYS A 17 -9.49 -19.24 -6.72
N VAL A 18 -8.88 -18.68 -7.75
CA VAL A 18 -7.40 -18.69 -7.92
C VAL A 18 -6.72 -17.99 -6.76
N LYS A 19 -7.24 -16.83 -6.36
CA LYS A 19 -6.71 -16.08 -5.21
C LYS A 19 -6.85 -16.85 -3.91
N GLN A 20 -8.00 -17.48 -3.66
CA GLN A 20 -8.23 -18.31 -2.48
C GLN A 20 -7.28 -19.51 -2.45
N GLN A 21 -7.11 -20.20 -3.56
CA GLN A 21 -6.17 -21.32 -3.66
C GLN A 21 -4.74 -20.90 -3.37
N HIS A 22 -4.31 -19.76 -3.89
CA HIS A 22 -2.99 -19.20 -3.59
C HIS A 22 -2.82 -18.90 -2.08
N ILE A 23 -3.84 -18.32 -1.44
CA ILE A 23 -3.83 -18.07 0.01
C ILE A 23 -3.72 -19.39 0.79
N ASP A 24 -4.48 -20.42 0.39
CA ASP A 24 -4.49 -21.72 1.06
C ASP A 24 -3.14 -22.46 0.93
N ASP A 25 -2.48 -22.33 -0.24
CA ASP A 25 -1.14 -22.87 -0.46
C ASP A 25 -0.09 -22.20 0.46
N ILE A 26 -0.17 -20.87 0.65
CA ILE A 26 0.73 -20.17 1.57
C ILE A 26 0.42 -20.56 3.02
N LYS A 27 -0.87 -20.66 3.40
CA LYS A 27 -1.28 -21.13 4.73
C LYS A 27 -0.71 -22.51 5.05
N LEU A 28 -0.79 -23.44 4.11
CA LEU A 28 -0.25 -24.77 4.27
C LEU A 28 1.26 -24.76 4.55
N LYS A 29 2.01 -23.95 3.80
CA LYS A 29 3.45 -23.73 4.01
C LYS A 29 3.71 -23.10 5.38
N TYR A 30 2.95 -22.07 5.75
CA TYR A 30 3.05 -21.39 7.05
C TYR A 30 2.88 -22.35 8.23
N HIS A 31 1.87 -23.22 8.16
CA HIS A 31 1.59 -24.22 9.22
C HIS A 31 2.63 -25.34 9.28
N ARG A 32 3.30 -25.66 8.16
CA ARG A 32 4.37 -26.66 8.13
C ARG A 32 5.74 -26.13 8.54
N THR A 33 5.92 -24.80 8.53
CA THR A 33 7.20 -24.18 8.88
C THR A 33 7.31 -24.03 10.39
N HIS A 34 8.06 -24.93 11.03
CA HIS A 34 8.35 -24.90 12.44
C HIS A 34 9.85 -24.64 12.67
N GLY A 35 10.17 -23.79 13.67
CA GLY A 35 11.56 -23.56 14.10
C GLY A 35 12.29 -22.44 13.35
N ASP A 36 12.05 -22.23 12.09
CA ASP A 36 12.63 -21.10 11.31
C ASP A 36 11.71 -19.88 11.38
N ARG A 37 12.03 -18.95 12.29
CA ARG A 37 11.26 -17.73 12.50
C ARG A 37 11.33 -16.77 11.31
N VAL A 38 12.46 -16.76 10.56
CA VAL A 38 12.65 -15.86 9.40
C VAL A 38 11.72 -16.31 8.28
N SER A 39 11.76 -17.58 7.90
CA SER A 39 10.85 -18.12 6.88
C SER A 39 9.39 -18.01 7.30
N ARG A 40 9.10 -18.20 8.59
CA ARG A 40 7.73 -18.06 9.10
C ARG A 40 7.24 -16.62 9.04
N HIS A 41 8.08 -15.64 9.36
CA HIS A 41 7.76 -14.21 9.21
C HIS A 41 7.48 -13.89 7.73
N GLN A 42 8.33 -14.34 6.81
CA GLN A 42 8.12 -14.12 5.37
C GLN A 42 6.79 -14.72 4.87
N LEU A 43 6.42 -15.91 5.33
CA LEU A 43 5.14 -16.53 4.98
C LEU A 43 3.95 -15.78 5.57
N ALA A 44 4.05 -15.32 6.82
CA ALA A 44 3.03 -14.47 7.45
C ALA A 44 2.87 -13.13 6.69
N TRP A 45 3.98 -12.51 6.28
CA TRP A 45 3.97 -11.31 5.45
C TRP A 45 3.30 -11.55 4.09
N ASN A 46 3.60 -12.67 3.43
CA ASN A 46 2.95 -13.04 2.17
C ASN A 46 1.44 -13.27 2.35
N LEU A 47 1.03 -13.86 3.48
CA LEU A 47 -0.38 -14.02 3.83
C LEU A 47 -1.07 -12.67 4.09
N PHE A 48 -0.40 -11.76 4.79
CA PHE A 48 -0.87 -10.38 4.91
C PHE A 48 -1.09 -9.77 3.52
N LYS A 49 -0.08 -9.77 2.66
CA LYS A 49 -0.17 -9.17 1.31
C LYS A 49 -1.28 -9.79 0.46
N ALA A 50 -1.50 -11.09 0.56
CA ALA A 50 -2.57 -11.78 -0.16
C ALA A 50 -3.98 -11.39 0.34
N ASN A 51 -4.11 -10.99 1.61
CA ASN A 51 -5.37 -10.61 2.25
C ASN A 51 -5.61 -9.09 2.36
N GLU A 52 -4.60 -8.27 2.16
CA GLU A 52 -4.57 -6.81 2.38
C GLU A 52 -5.81 -6.07 1.82
N THR A 53 -6.24 -6.44 0.62
CA THR A 53 -7.41 -5.84 -0.04
C THR A 53 -8.65 -6.74 -0.08
N PHE A 54 -8.55 -7.96 0.47
CA PHE A 54 -9.56 -8.98 0.32
C PHE A 54 -10.25 -9.34 1.65
N MET A 55 -9.48 -9.52 2.73
CA MET A 55 -10.00 -9.88 4.05
C MET A 55 -9.23 -9.15 5.15
N ASN A 56 -9.78 -8.03 5.60
CA ASN A 56 -9.14 -7.16 6.58
C ASN A 56 -8.73 -7.88 7.87
N ASP A 57 -9.60 -8.70 8.45
CA ASP A 57 -9.32 -9.41 9.70
C ASP A 57 -8.15 -10.39 9.56
N SER A 58 -8.07 -11.08 8.41
CA SER A 58 -6.94 -11.95 8.09
C SER A 58 -5.65 -11.16 7.90
N ALA A 59 -5.70 -10.01 7.23
CA ALA A 59 -4.55 -9.13 7.05
C ALA A 59 -3.99 -8.65 8.40
N ILE A 60 -4.85 -8.16 9.28
CA ILE A 60 -4.50 -7.74 10.64
C ILE A 60 -3.92 -8.91 11.46
N HIS A 61 -4.55 -10.10 11.38
CA HIS A 61 -4.07 -11.30 12.07
C HIS A 61 -2.62 -11.61 11.68
N TYR A 62 -2.32 -11.71 10.38
CA TYR A 62 -0.97 -12.05 9.93
C TYR A 62 0.06 -10.96 10.19
N LEU A 63 -0.32 -9.68 10.21
CA LEU A 63 0.58 -8.62 10.65
C LEU A 63 0.91 -8.71 12.15
N ASN A 64 -0.04 -9.10 12.99
CA ASN A 64 0.24 -9.37 14.40
C ASN A 64 1.18 -10.58 14.58
N GLU A 65 1.06 -11.63 13.75
CA GLU A 65 2.02 -12.74 13.72
C GLU A 65 3.42 -12.25 13.29
N CYS A 66 3.53 -11.38 12.27
CA CYS A 66 4.79 -10.76 11.88
C CYS A 66 5.44 -10.01 13.06
N ILE A 67 4.68 -9.17 13.76
CA ILE A 67 5.13 -8.42 14.93
C ILE A 67 5.63 -9.35 16.04
N ALA A 68 4.89 -10.42 16.33
CA ALA A 68 5.30 -11.40 17.34
C ALA A 68 6.63 -12.07 16.98
N LEU A 69 6.79 -12.47 15.71
CA LEU A 69 8.01 -13.09 15.21
C LEU A 69 9.20 -12.11 15.20
N SER A 70 9.01 -10.88 14.76
CA SER A 70 10.04 -9.83 14.77
C SER A 70 10.53 -9.53 16.16
N ARG A 71 9.64 -9.50 17.18
CA ARG A 71 10.00 -9.36 18.59
C ARG A 71 10.80 -10.55 19.09
N GLN A 72 10.37 -11.79 18.78
CA GLN A 72 11.08 -13.01 19.18
C GLN A 72 12.50 -13.08 18.56
N MET A 73 12.66 -12.59 17.33
CA MET A 73 13.94 -12.50 16.64
C MET A 73 14.80 -11.30 17.11
N LYS A 74 14.22 -10.41 17.91
CA LYS A 74 14.85 -9.12 18.29
C LYS A 74 15.29 -8.32 17.05
N ASN A 75 14.54 -8.43 15.95
CA ASN A 75 14.83 -7.74 14.69
C ASN A 75 14.05 -6.42 14.65
N SER A 76 14.72 -5.34 15.07
CA SER A 76 14.10 -4.00 15.10
C SER A 76 13.70 -3.51 13.70
N THR A 77 14.48 -3.84 12.68
CA THR A 77 14.19 -3.43 11.29
C THR A 77 12.88 -4.03 10.79
N LEU A 78 12.68 -5.34 10.93
CA LEU A 78 11.41 -5.98 10.57
C LEU A 78 10.25 -5.42 11.42
N LEU A 79 10.47 -5.24 12.73
CA LEU A 79 9.45 -4.73 13.64
C LEU A 79 8.94 -3.34 13.23
N GLN A 80 9.82 -2.43 12.77
CA GLN A 80 9.42 -1.12 12.28
C GLN A 80 8.55 -1.23 11.01
N SER A 81 8.92 -2.12 10.09
CA SER A 81 8.12 -2.38 8.87
C SER A 81 6.75 -2.97 9.21
N ASP A 82 6.71 -3.93 10.13
CA ASP A 82 5.46 -4.57 10.57
C ASP A 82 4.52 -3.57 11.23
N TYR A 83 5.05 -2.67 12.10
CA TYR A 83 4.25 -1.61 12.71
C TYR A 83 3.69 -0.64 11.66
N THR A 84 4.50 -0.25 10.68
CA THR A 84 4.07 0.64 9.60
C THR A 84 2.95 0.01 8.78
N ALA A 85 3.10 -1.27 8.41
CA ALA A 85 2.09 -1.99 7.64
C ALA A 85 0.77 -2.15 8.42
N LEU A 86 0.84 -2.46 9.73
CA LEU A 86 -0.35 -2.58 10.55
C LEU A 86 -1.05 -1.23 10.78
N ALA A 87 -0.28 -0.16 10.99
CA ALA A 87 -0.84 1.19 11.05
C ALA A 87 -1.55 1.57 9.75
N HIS A 88 -0.98 1.23 8.59
CA HIS A 88 -1.59 1.48 7.30
C HIS A 88 -2.89 0.67 7.12
N GLN A 89 -2.90 -0.61 7.50
CA GLN A 89 -4.10 -1.46 7.43
C GLN A 89 -5.22 -0.92 8.31
N TYR A 90 -4.92 -0.47 9.52
CA TYR A 90 -5.90 0.19 10.40
C TYR A 90 -6.40 1.52 9.82
N ALA A 91 -5.50 2.34 9.26
CA ALA A 91 -5.89 3.60 8.60
C ALA A 91 -6.85 3.37 7.44
N ALA A 92 -6.56 2.37 6.59
CA ALA A 92 -7.38 2.02 5.43
C ALA A 92 -8.79 1.48 5.80
N THR A 93 -8.98 1.05 7.05
CA THR A 93 -10.25 0.49 7.54
C THR A 93 -10.95 1.36 8.59
N GLY A 94 -10.46 2.60 8.80
CA GLY A 94 -11.09 3.59 9.67
C GLY A 94 -10.74 3.48 11.16
N PHE A 95 -9.85 2.57 11.55
CA PHE A 95 -9.35 2.43 12.92
C PHE A 95 -8.19 3.40 13.19
N TYR A 96 -8.48 4.70 13.15
CA TYR A 96 -7.46 5.76 13.16
C TYR A 96 -6.69 5.84 14.48
N ASN A 97 -7.33 5.57 15.63
CA ASN A 97 -6.66 5.57 16.92
C ASN A 97 -5.62 4.45 17.01
N GLU A 98 -5.99 3.24 16.57
CA GLU A 98 -5.10 2.09 16.49
C GLU A 98 -3.93 2.36 15.54
N ALA A 99 -4.21 2.98 14.39
CA ALA A 99 -3.17 3.39 13.45
C ALA A 99 -2.18 4.36 14.08
N LEU A 100 -2.65 5.40 14.77
CA LEU A 100 -1.82 6.37 15.50
C LEU A 100 -0.99 5.70 16.60
N ASP A 101 -1.55 4.73 17.32
CA ASP A 101 -0.85 4.02 18.39
C ASP A 101 0.32 3.18 17.85
N TYR A 102 0.17 2.55 16.69
CA TYR A 102 1.28 1.84 16.05
C TYR A 102 2.31 2.80 15.47
N LEU A 103 1.92 3.92 14.87
CA LEU A 103 2.86 4.95 14.40
C LEU A 103 3.70 5.55 15.52
N ARG A 104 3.15 5.71 16.72
CA ARG A 104 3.90 6.20 17.91
C ARG A 104 4.98 5.24 18.40
N ARG A 105 4.85 3.92 18.11
CA ARG A 105 5.84 2.90 18.46
C ARG A 105 7.02 2.85 17.51
N ILE A 106 6.95 3.55 16.37
CA ILE A 106 7.99 3.56 15.36
C ILE A 106 9.12 4.49 15.78
N ASP A 107 10.33 3.95 15.85
CA ASP A 107 11.56 4.71 16.07
C ASP A 107 12.03 5.31 14.74
N ARG A 108 11.53 6.50 14.42
CA ARG A 108 11.79 7.17 13.14
C ARG A 108 13.27 7.32 12.77
N PRO A 109 14.19 7.66 13.69
CA PRO A 109 15.62 7.71 13.41
C PRO A 109 16.22 6.38 12.92
N GLN A 110 15.62 5.24 13.24
CA GLN A 110 16.09 3.93 12.79
C GLN A 110 15.56 3.53 11.40
N LEU A 111 14.58 4.22 10.86
CA LEU A 111 14.04 3.92 9.55
C LEU A 111 15.07 4.19 8.45
N LYS A 112 15.18 3.26 7.47
CA LYS A 112 16.14 3.36 6.37
C LYS A 112 15.49 2.99 5.03
N GLY A 113 15.94 3.62 3.96
CA GLY A 113 15.54 3.29 2.60
C GLY A 113 14.01 3.30 2.43
N GLN A 114 13.45 2.19 1.95
CA GLN A 114 12.03 2.06 1.69
C GLN A 114 11.15 2.27 2.95
N GLN A 115 11.63 1.92 4.14
CA GLN A 115 10.87 2.10 5.39
C GLN A 115 10.49 3.56 5.66
N ILE A 116 11.34 4.50 5.28
CA ILE A 116 11.06 5.95 5.42
C ILE A 116 9.90 6.33 4.49
N ALA A 117 9.95 5.85 3.25
CA ALA A 117 8.89 6.09 2.27
C ALA A 117 7.56 5.48 2.72
N ASP A 118 7.56 4.23 3.18
CA ASP A 118 6.37 3.53 3.67
C ASP A 118 5.76 4.25 4.88
N TYR A 119 6.59 4.72 5.81
CA TYR A 119 6.15 5.52 6.96
C TYR A 119 5.48 6.83 6.53
N TYR A 120 6.10 7.59 5.62
CA TYR A 120 5.53 8.84 5.14
C TYR A 120 4.25 8.60 4.33
N PHE A 121 4.19 7.53 3.55
CA PHE A 121 2.99 7.12 2.83
C PHE A 121 1.84 6.82 3.81
N CYS A 122 2.11 6.00 4.83
CA CYS A 122 1.14 5.66 5.87
C CYS A 122 0.60 6.91 6.58
N CYS A 123 1.49 7.80 7.02
CA CYS A 123 1.10 9.05 7.69
C CYS A 123 0.26 9.95 6.77
N SER A 124 0.69 10.12 5.51
CA SER A 124 -0.06 10.91 4.53
C SER A 124 -1.46 10.36 4.29
N HIS A 125 -1.57 9.04 4.14
CA HIS A 125 -2.86 8.35 3.96
C HIS A 125 -3.75 8.52 5.19
N LEU A 126 -3.25 8.18 6.39
CA LEU A 126 -3.99 8.29 7.65
C LEU A 126 -4.59 9.68 7.86
N TYR A 127 -3.77 10.73 7.76
CA TYR A 127 -4.25 12.09 7.96
C TYR A 127 -5.18 12.57 6.83
N GLY A 128 -5.01 12.06 5.61
CA GLY A 128 -5.94 12.29 4.50
C GLY A 128 -7.32 11.70 4.77
N GLU A 129 -7.38 10.44 5.21
CA GLU A 129 -8.62 9.76 5.60
C GLU A 129 -9.31 10.44 6.78
N MET A 130 -8.55 10.78 7.82
CA MET A 130 -9.10 11.52 8.97
C MET A 130 -9.72 12.85 8.54
N GLY A 131 -9.08 13.60 7.64
CA GLY A 131 -9.60 14.85 7.09
C GLY A 131 -10.86 14.66 6.25
N TYR A 132 -10.91 13.58 5.47
CA TYR A 132 -12.02 13.31 4.55
C TYR A 132 -13.38 13.16 5.26
N TYR A 133 -13.40 12.49 6.41
CA TYR A 133 -14.64 12.20 7.15
C TYR A 133 -15.06 13.31 8.14
N LEU A 134 -14.26 14.37 8.29
CA LEU A 134 -14.60 15.48 9.19
C LEU A 134 -15.60 16.46 8.56
N LYS A 135 -16.51 16.97 9.40
CA LYS A 135 -17.43 18.05 9.03
C LYS A 135 -16.91 19.43 9.44
N ASP A 136 -16.10 19.50 10.50
CA ASP A 136 -15.46 20.74 10.94
C ASP A 136 -14.38 21.14 9.95
N GLU A 137 -14.59 22.26 9.27
CA GLU A 137 -13.71 22.71 8.20
C GLU A 137 -12.32 23.10 8.69
N ALA A 138 -12.21 23.72 9.89
CA ALA A 138 -10.93 24.10 10.45
C ALA A 138 -10.08 22.86 10.78
N LEU A 139 -10.68 21.87 11.44
CA LEU A 139 -10.02 20.61 11.75
C LEU A 139 -9.69 19.80 10.50
N LYS A 140 -10.56 19.78 9.52
CA LYS A 140 -10.34 19.16 8.20
C LYS A 140 -9.12 19.74 7.51
N GLN A 141 -8.99 21.06 7.45
CA GLN A 141 -7.84 21.75 6.87
C GLN A 141 -6.55 21.44 7.64
N GLN A 142 -6.61 21.31 8.96
CA GLN A 142 -5.48 20.89 9.78
C GLN A 142 -4.99 19.49 9.39
N TYR A 143 -5.87 18.50 9.25
CA TYR A 143 -5.50 17.14 8.86
C TYR A 143 -5.01 17.05 7.42
N TYR A 144 -5.63 17.76 6.48
CA TYR A 144 -5.11 17.85 5.11
C TYR A 144 -3.74 18.52 5.05
N GLY A 145 -3.50 19.52 5.90
CA GLY A 145 -2.18 20.14 6.04
C GLY A 145 -1.12 19.16 6.53
N LEU A 146 -1.46 18.26 7.47
CA LEU A 146 -0.58 17.17 7.90
C LEU A 146 -0.35 16.16 6.79
N SER A 147 -1.42 15.70 6.13
CA SER A 147 -1.35 14.77 4.99
C SER A 147 -0.43 15.31 3.89
N ASN A 148 -0.58 16.58 3.53
CA ASN A 148 0.25 17.22 2.51
C ASN A 148 1.72 17.27 2.91
N ARG A 149 2.04 17.64 4.16
CA ARG A 149 3.43 17.67 4.65
C ARG A 149 4.10 16.28 4.59
N TYR A 150 3.39 15.23 5.00
CA TYR A 150 3.91 13.87 4.91
C TYR A 150 4.05 13.41 3.46
N ARG A 151 3.13 13.79 2.59
CA ARG A 151 3.22 13.54 1.15
C ARG A 151 4.43 14.23 0.51
N ASP A 152 4.72 15.47 0.88
CA ASP A 152 5.90 16.17 0.39
C ASP A 152 7.20 15.51 0.91
N SER A 153 7.21 15.07 2.17
CA SER A 153 8.32 14.28 2.73
C SER A 153 8.49 12.95 1.99
N LEU A 154 7.40 12.24 1.67
CA LEU A 154 7.44 11.02 0.87
C LEU A 154 8.14 11.27 -0.48
N PHE A 155 7.72 12.31 -1.19
CA PHE A 155 8.30 12.60 -2.51
C PHE A 155 9.74 13.08 -2.48
N SER A 156 10.22 13.60 -1.35
CA SER A 156 11.63 13.95 -1.17
C SER A 156 12.56 12.73 -1.04
N VAL A 157 12.01 11.57 -0.65
CA VAL A 157 12.80 10.34 -0.43
C VAL A 157 12.56 9.27 -1.51
N LEU A 158 11.52 9.40 -2.32
CA LEU A 158 11.25 8.45 -3.39
C LEU A 158 12.25 8.59 -4.55
N PRO A 159 12.72 7.47 -5.12
CA PRO A 159 13.45 7.49 -6.38
C PRO A 159 12.62 8.17 -7.49
N SER A 160 13.27 9.01 -8.29
CA SER A 160 12.62 9.71 -9.41
C SER A 160 12.05 8.76 -10.49
N THR A 161 12.46 7.50 -10.45
CA THR A 161 12.00 6.41 -11.33
C THR A 161 10.87 5.59 -10.74
N SER A 162 10.49 5.78 -9.45
CA SER A 162 9.42 4.98 -8.86
C SER A 162 8.06 5.32 -9.48
N SER A 163 7.20 4.31 -9.63
CA SER A 163 5.84 4.44 -10.17
C SER A 163 5.05 5.55 -9.46
N LEU A 164 5.12 5.60 -8.14
CA LEU A 164 4.41 6.60 -7.34
C LEU A 164 4.93 8.03 -7.59
N TYR A 165 6.26 8.21 -7.73
CA TYR A 165 6.85 9.50 -8.08
C TYR A 165 6.43 9.94 -9.47
N LEU A 166 6.53 9.08 -10.46
CA LEU A 166 6.15 9.35 -11.85
C LEU A 166 4.66 9.67 -11.96
N TRP A 167 3.80 8.89 -11.31
CA TRP A 167 2.36 9.15 -11.24
C TRP A 167 2.06 10.57 -10.74
N ARG A 168 2.67 10.98 -9.64
CA ARG A 168 2.50 12.36 -9.14
C ARG A 168 2.93 13.41 -10.18
N LYS A 169 4.06 13.17 -10.87
CA LYS A 169 4.54 14.10 -11.90
C LYS A 169 3.57 14.20 -13.07
N VAL A 170 2.96 13.09 -13.48
CA VAL A 170 1.90 13.06 -14.49
C VAL A 170 0.74 13.95 -14.05
N ILE A 171 0.16 13.68 -12.88
CA ILE A 171 -0.99 14.44 -12.37
C ILE A 171 -0.66 15.93 -12.21
N ALA A 172 0.46 16.27 -11.61
CA ALA A 172 0.86 17.67 -11.41
C ALA A 172 1.05 18.40 -12.73
N ALA A 173 1.66 17.78 -13.74
CA ALA A 173 1.87 18.37 -15.04
C ALA A 173 0.54 18.52 -15.81
N ALA A 174 -0.33 17.52 -15.79
CA ALA A 174 -1.64 17.55 -16.44
C ALA A 174 -2.54 18.63 -15.81
N SER A 175 -2.62 18.69 -14.48
CA SER A 175 -3.41 19.70 -13.76
C SER A 175 -2.93 21.14 -13.99
N ALA A 176 -1.64 21.33 -14.30
CA ALA A 176 -1.06 22.61 -14.64
C ALA A 176 -1.16 22.95 -16.16
N GLY A 177 -1.79 22.08 -16.97
CA GLY A 177 -1.91 22.26 -18.42
C GLY A 177 -0.65 21.92 -19.22
N TYR A 178 0.38 21.34 -18.59
CA TYR A 178 1.63 20.96 -19.27
C TYR A 178 1.55 19.55 -19.86
N TYR A 179 0.60 19.31 -20.76
CA TYR A 179 0.27 18.00 -21.31
C TYR A 179 1.48 17.26 -21.94
N ARG A 180 2.33 17.95 -22.72
CA ARG A 180 3.55 17.33 -23.27
C ARG A 180 4.51 16.82 -22.18
N ARG A 181 4.54 17.48 -21.03
CA ARG A 181 5.37 17.03 -19.90
C ARG A 181 4.73 15.84 -19.20
N ALA A 182 3.41 15.85 -19.02
CA ALA A 182 2.67 14.73 -18.46
C ALA A 182 2.86 13.48 -19.33
N MET A 183 2.71 13.58 -20.63
CA MET A 183 2.95 12.48 -21.57
C MET A 183 4.36 11.89 -21.45
N ARG A 184 5.41 12.73 -21.32
CA ARG A 184 6.78 12.23 -21.13
C ARG A 184 6.91 11.40 -19.82
N TYR A 185 6.27 11.81 -18.73
CA TYR A 185 6.28 11.03 -17.50
C TYR A 185 5.53 9.69 -17.65
N CYS A 186 4.43 9.67 -18.39
CA CYS A 186 3.74 8.43 -18.76
C CYS A 186 4.67 7.50 -19.56
N ASP A 187 5.35 8.02 -20.58
CA ASP A 187 6.27 7.24 -21.40
C ASP A 187 7.43 6.65 -20.57
N ILE A 188 8.03 7.45 -19.66
CA ILE A 188 9.08 6.96 -18.76
C ILE A 188 8.54 5.82 -17.87
N TRP A 189 7.33 5.94 -17.37
CA TRP A 189 6.73 4.92 -16.52
C TRP A 189 6.40 3.66 -17.34
N MET A 190 5.71 3.81 -18.47
CA MET A 190 5.33 2.67 -19.33
C MET A 190 6.54 1.84 -19.77
N ASN A 191 7.70 2.47 -20.01
CA ASN A 191 8.94 1.78 -20.35
C ASN A 191 9.53 0.93 -19.21
N GLN A 192 9.01 1.05 -17.98
CA GLN A 192 9.48 0.31 -16.80
C GLN A 192 8.53 -0.81 -16.38
N VAL A 193 7.37 -0.90 -17.00
CA VAL A 193 6.30 -1.82 -16.64
C VAL A 193 6.04 -2.78 -17.80
N GLU A 194 5.79 -4.05 -17.49
CA GLU A 194 5.46 -5.05 -18.52
C GLU A 194 4.10 -4.72 -19.17
N GLU A 195 4.04 -4.80 -20.49
CA GLU A 195 2.89 -4.37 -21.32
C GLU A 195 1.55 -5.07 -20.95
N ASN A 196 1.60 -6.29 -20.43
CA ASN A 196 0.40 -7.07 -20.10
C ASN A 196 -0.01 -6.96 -18.62
N THR A 197 0.43 -5.92 -17.91
CA THR A 197 0.07 -5.70 -16.51
C THR A 197 -1.10 -4.72 -16.38
N PRO A 198 -1.90 -4.82 -15.28
CA PRO A 198 -2.92 -3.82 -14.97
C PRO A 198 -2.34 -2.40 -14.80
N GLU A 199 -1.11 -2.31 -14.30
CA GLU A 199 -0.40 -1.05 -14.13
C GLU A 199 -0.13 -0.38 -15.47
N TYR A 200 0.35 -1.14 -16.47
CA TYR A 200 0.53 -0.65 -17.83
C TYR A 200 -0.78 -0.20 -18.47
N ALA A 201 -1.85 -1.00 -18.34
CA ALA A 201 -3.16 -0.67 -18.88
C ALA A 201 -3.73 0.63 -18.28
N ASN A 202 -3.61 0.81 -16.96
CA ASN A 202 -4.01 2.05 -16.29
C ASN A 202 -3.22 3.25 -16.82
N MET A 203 -1.92 3.12 -17.02
CA MET A 203 -1.09 4.21 -17.51
C MET A 203 -1.38 4.55 -18.96
N ALA A 204 -1.60 3.53 -19.81
CA ALA A 204 -1.99 3.73 -21.21
C ALA A 204 -3.34 4.46 -21.30
N PHE A 205 -4.30 4.11 -20.42
CA PHE A 205 -5.57 4.82 -20.33
C PHE A 205 -5.35 6.31 -19.96
N PHE A 206 -4.61 6.58 -18.88
CA PHE A 206 -4.31 7.98 -18.49
C PHE A 206 -3.61 8.77 -19.58
N ARG A 207 -2.68 8.14 -20.30
CA ARG A 207 -1.98 8.75 -21.43
C ARG A 207 -2.93 9.15 -22.57
N SER A 208 -4.00 8.37 -22.76
CA SER A 208 -5.02 8.67 -23.80
C SER A 208 -5.97 9.80 -23.41
N GLU A 209 -6.12 10.07 -22.10
CA GLU A 209 -6.99 11.14 -21.57
C GLU A 209 -6.29 12.51 -21.46
N ILE A 210 -4.95 12.56 -21.60
CA ILE A 210 -4.11 13.77 -21.56
C ILE A 210 -3.98 14.37 -22.95
#